data_6b08ad4a112d9bb04c24d1816527182c
#
_entry.id   6b08ad4a112d9bb04c24d1816527182c
#
_cell.length_a   1.000
_cell.length_b   1.000
_cell.length_c   1.000
_cell.angle_alpha   90.00
_cell.angle_beta   90.00
_cell.angle_gamma   90.00
#
_symmetry.space_group_name_H-M   'P 1'
#
loop_
_entity.id
_entity.type
_entity.pdbx_description
1 polymer ?
#
loop_
_entity_poly.entity_id
_entity_poly.type
_entity_poly.pdbx_seq_one_letter_code
_entity_poly.pdbx_strand_id
1 'polypeptide(L)'
;LDIESDAKARRRSGFPISEGQVEKSLIIQRITSKEPAELMPPPASHKQLSPDQIEILRQWVSEGAKWGKHWSFEPLVRPVAANGKSANIDYFVASALGAKGLAMQRQANPQSLVRRLWLDLTGLPPTPEIADRFAGNPTPAAYEAMVDELLSKPQFGEHWARMWLDLARYADTKGYEKDRGRTVWPYRDWV
;
A
#
# COMPACT_ATOMS: atom_id res chain seq x y z
N LEU A 1 -17.33 14.98 9.53
CA LEU A 1 -17.89 13.86 8.74
C LEU A 1 -16.97 12.64 8.68
N ASP A 2 -15.83 12.65 9.36
CA ASP A 2 -14.84 11.57 9.41
C ASP A 2 -15.25 10.42 10.35
N ILE A 3 -16.09 10.70 11.33
CA ILE A 3 -16.63 9.72 12.26
C ILE A 3 -18.10 9.46 11.92
N GLU A 4 -18.46 8.20 11.66
CA GLU A 4 -19.79 7.78 11.24
C GLU A 4 -20.87 8.19 12.22
N SER A 5 -20.68 7.91 13.53
CA SER A 5 -21.65 8.25 14.58
C SER A 5 -21.95 9.75 14.62
N ASP A 6 -20.93 10.58 14.43
CA ASP A 6 -21.08 12.04 14.41
C ASP A 6 -21.73 12.55 13.13
N ALA A 7 -21.44 11.93 11.99
CA ALA A 7 -22.00 12.28 10.70
C ALA A 7 -23.50 11.96 10.61
N LYS A 8 -23.95 10.90 11.29
CA LYS A 8 -25.33 10.44 11.34
C LYS A 8 -26.09 10.97 12.56
N ALA A 9 -25.41 11.60 13.52
CA ALA A 9 -26.10 12.18 14.71
C ALA A 9 -26.90 13.42 14.36
N ARG A 10 -28.05 13.58 15.03
CA ARG A 10 -28.89 14.77 14.89
C ARG A 10 -28.18 16.01 15.46
N ARG A 11 -28.12 17.06 14.68
CA ARG A 11 -27.65 18.41 15.07
C ARG A 11 -28.84 19.36 15.21
N ARG A 12 -28.60 20.60 15.66
CA ARG A 12 -29.63 21.62 15.78
C ARG A 12 -30.36 21.91 14.46
N SER A 13 -29.65 21.87 13.36
CA SER A 13 -30.14 22.13 11.99
C SER A 13 -30.66 20.89 11.26
N GLY A 14 -30.60 19.70 11.85
CA GLY A 14 -30.99 18.44 11.23
C GLY A 14 -29.91 17.37 11.27
N PHE A 15 -30.06 16.36 10.42
CA PHE A 15 -29.05 15.30 10.27
C PHE A 15 -28.05 15.69 9.21
N PRO A 16 -26.71 15.71 9.51
CA PRO A 16 -25.69 15.87 8.49
C PRO A 16 -25.88 14.86 7.36
N ILE A 17 -26.11 13.60 7.70
CA ILE A 17 -26.46 12.51 6.78
C ILE A 17 -27.65 11.77 7.35
N SER A 18 -28.74 11.71 6.58
CA SER A 18 -29.94 10.93 6.89
C SER A 18 -29.98 9.73 5.94
N GLU A 19 -29.77 8.53 6.48
CA GLU A 19 -29.68 7.29 5.70
C GLU A 19 -30.90 7.06 4.82
N GLY A 20 -30.73 6.83 3.55
CA GLY A 20 -31.79 6.63 2.57
C GLY A 20 -32.68 7.87 2.29
N GLN A 21 -32.42 8.99 2.95
CA GLN A 21 -33.24 10.20 2.83
C GLN A 21 -32.46 11.38 2.28
N VAL A 22 -32.24 11.36 0.97
CA VAL A 22 -31.39 12.31 0.24
C VAL A 22 -31.75 13.76 0.59
N GLU A 23 -33.01 14.13 0.45
CA GLU A 23 -33.46 15.52 0.62
C GLU A 23 -33.47 16.01 2.09
N LYS A 24 -33.41 15.10 3.06
CA LYS A 24 -33.28 15.43 4.48
C LYS A 24 -31.85 15.49 4.98
N SER A 25 -30.90 15.10 4.14
CA SER A 25 -29.48 15.12 4.46
C SER A 25 -28.88 16.51 4.24
N LEU A 26 -28.41 17.14 5.33
CA LEU A 26 -27.81 18.48 5.26
C LEU A 26 -26.65 18.57 4.30
N ILE A 27 -25.87 17.47 4.14
CA ILE A 27 -24.78 17.43 3.17
C ILE A 27 -25.29 17.70 1.76
N ILE A 28 -26.41 17.07 1.37
CA ILE A 28 -26.98 17.25 0.03
C ILE A 28 -27.54 18.65 -0.13
N GLN A 29 -28.30 19.13 0.86
CA GLN A 29 -28.83 20.48 0.83
C GLN A 29 -27.74 21.53 0.66
N ARG A 30 -26.60 21.38 1.38
CA ARG A 30 -25.52 22.35 1.33
C ARG A 30 -24.70 22.30 0.04
N ILE A 31 -24.42 21.10 -0.51
CA ILE A 31 -23.66 21.01 -1.76
C ILE A 31 -24.47 21.44 -3.00
N THR A 32 -25.81 21.51 -2.85
CA THR A 32 -26.72 21.96 -3.91
C THR A 32 -27.33 23.34 -3.63
N SER A 33 -26.95 23.97 -2.53
CA SER A 33 -27.48 25.31 -2.17
C SER A 33 -27.07 26.37 -3.19
N LYS A 34 -27.96 27.29 -3.47
CA LYS A 34 -27.70 28.49 -4.27
C LYS A 34 -27.25 29.67 -3.41
N GLU A 35 -27.43 29.58 -2.10
CA GLU A 35 -27.05 30.62 -1.15
C GLU A 35 -25.56 30.50 -0.81
N PRO A 36 -24.73 31.50 -1.09
CA PRO A 36 -23.29 31.45 -0.85
C PRO A 36 -22.90 31.18 0.61
N ALA A 37 -23.73 31.62 1.55
CA ALA A 37 -23.52 31.42 2.99
C ALA A 37 -23.76 29.96 3.45
N GLU A 38 -24.51 29.18 2.68
CA GLU A 38 -24.85 27.80 2.99
C GLU A 38 -24.11 26.80 2.10
N LEU A 39 -23.61 27.26 0.94
CA LEU A 39 -22.96 26.41 -0.04
C LEU A 39 -21.71 25.75 0.52
N MET A 40 -21.56 24.45 0.25
CA MET A 40 -20.37 23.67 0.58
C MET A 40 -19.81 22.98 -0.68
N PRO A 41 -18.50 23.06 -0.91
CA PRO A 41 -17.50 23.85 -0.17
C PRO A 41 -17.79 25.35 -0.24
N PRO A 42 -17.39 26.13 0.80
CA PRO A 42 -17.67 27.57 0.81
C PRO A 42 -16.91 28.26 -0.33
N PRO A 43 -17.48 29.30 -0.97
CA PRO A 43 -16.85 29.98 -2.12
C PRO A 43 -15.43 30.44 -1.86
N ALA A 44 -15.11 30.88 -0.64
CA ALA A 44 -13.78 31.31 -0.23
C ALA A 44 -12.71 30.18 -0.30
N SER A 45 -13.12 28.91 -0.34
CA SER A 45 -12.22 27.77 -0.48
C SER A 45 -11.69 27.57 -1.90
N HIS A 46 -12.27 28.26 -2.90
CA HIS A 46 -12.01 28.07 -4.34
C HIS A 46 -12.16 26.61 -4.83
N LYS A 47 -12.95 25.81 -4.10
CA LYS A 47 -13.28 24.42 -4.46
C LYS A 47 -14.75 24.33 -4.89
N GLN A 48 -14.99 23.55 -5.93
CA GLN A 48 -16.33 23.28 -6.43
C GLN A 48 -16.49 21.78 -6.67
N LEU A 49 -17.69 21.27 -6.42
CA LEU A 49 -18.05 19.90 -6.79
C LEU A 49 -18.62 19.89 -8.20
N SER A 50 -18.19 18.92 -9.02
CA SER A 50 -18.82 18.68 -10.31
C SER A 50 -20.22 18.08 -10.15
N PRO A 51 -21.09 18.19 -11.17
CA PRO A 51 -22.39 17.53 -11.15
C PRO A 51 -22.30 16.02 -10.88
N ASP A 52 -21.33 15.35 -11.46
CA ASP A 52 -21.09 13.90 -11.26
C ASP A 52 -20.71 13.58 -9.81
N GLN A 53 -19.90 14.42 -9.18
CA GLN A 53 -19.53 14.25 -7.76
C GLN A 53 -20.73 14.44 -6.84
N ILE A 54 -21.60 15.39 -7.16
CA ILE A 54 -22.87 15.62 -6.43
C ILE A 54 -23.77 14.40 -6.58
N GLU A 55 -23.89 13.84 -7.78
CA GLU A 55 -24.74 12.67 -8.02
C GLU A 55 -24.21 11.42 -7.30
N ILE A 56 -22.89 11.20 -7.27
CA ILE A 56 -22.27 10.12 -6.48
C ILE A 56 -22.64 10.24 -5.00
N LEU A 57 -22.62 11.45 -4.43
CA LEU A 57 -22.99 11.67 -3.04
C LEU A 57 -24.48 11.46 -2.80
N ARG A 58 -25.36 11.85 -3.73
CA ARG A 58 -26.80 11.59 -3.68
C ARG A 58 -27.08 10.09 -3.69
N GLN A 59 -26.46 9.37 -4.61
CA GLN A 59 -26.58 7.93 -4.71
C GLN A 59 -26.10 7.24 -3.42
N TRP A 60 -24.93 7.59 -2.92
CA TRP A 60 -24.42 7.04 -1.66
C TRP A 60 -25.37 7.23 -0.49
N VAL A 61 -25.95 8.42 -0.34
CA VAL A 61 -26.95 8.67 0.70
C VAL A 61 -28.22 7.86 0.48
N SER A 62 -28.69 7.72 -0.78
CA SER A 62 -29.89 6.94 -1.12
C SER A 62 -29.73 5.45 -0.82
N GLU A 63 -28.51 4.92 -0.98
CA GLU A 63 -28.12 3.53 -0.68
C GLU A 63 -27.90 3.27 0.82
N GLY A 64 -28.22 4.25 1.69
CA GLY A 64 -28.13 4.14 3.14
C GLY A 64 -26.82 4.63 3.74
N ALA A 65 -26.03 5.41 3.00
CA ALA A 65 -24.78 6.03 3.46
C ALA A 65 -23.88 5.03 4.22
N LYS A 66 -23.64 3.87 3.60
CA LYS A 66 -22.79 2.82 4.19
C LYS A 66 -21.38 3.35 4.40
N TRP A 67 -20.91 3.26 5.63
CA TRP A 67 -19.57 3.69 6.04
C TRP A 67 -18.60 2.52 5.93
N GLY A 68 -17.53 2.70 5.19
CA GLY A 68 -16.46 1.72 5.13
C GLY A 68 -15.37 2.02 6.16
N LYS A 69 -14.81 1.00 6.78
CA LYS A 69 -13.57 1.16 7.53
C LYS A 69 -12.43 1.45 6.56
N HIS A 70 -11.40 2.15 7.06
CA HIS A 70 -10.20 2.32 6.26
C HIS A 70 -9.58 0.95 5.96
N TRP A 71 -9.17 0.73 4.71
CA TRP A 71 -8.68 -0.58 4.23
C TRP A 71 -7.56 -1.19 5.09
N SER A 72 -6.70 -0.36 5.72
CA SER A 72 -5.62 -0.82 6.58
C SER A 72 -6.10 -1.43 7.91
N PHE A 73 -7.36 -1.24 8.29
CA PHE A 73 -7.97 -1.81 9.48
C PHE A 73 -8.96 -2.94 9.16
N GLU A 74 -9.13 -3.27 7.88
CA GLU A 74 -9.91 -4.43 7.49
C GLU A 74 -9.06 -5.71 7.60
N PRO A 75 -9.67 -6.83 8.04
CA PRO A 75 -8.98 -8.11 8.05
C PRO A 75 -8.50 -8.47 6.64
N LEU A 76 -7.28 -9.01 6.55
CA LEU A 76 -6.75 -9.49 5.29
C LEU A 76 -7.57 -10.69 4.79
N VAL A 77 -8.16 -10.53 3.63
CA VAL A 77 -8.87 -11.62 2.93
C VAL A 77 -8.00 -12.10 1.79
N ARG A 78 -7.77 -13.43 1.75
CA ARG A 78 -7.01 -14.02 0.65
C ARG A 78 -7.81 -13.89 -0.65
N PRO A 79 -7.29 -13.21 -1.66
CA PRO A 79 -8.02 -13.03 -2.91
C PRO A 79 -8.16 -14.36 -3.66
N VAL A 80 -9.27 -14.50 -4.34
CA VAL A 80 -9.59 -15.68 -5.15
C VAL A 80 -9.59 -15.28 -6.62
N ALA A 81 -9.01 -16.10 -7.47
CA ALA A 81 -9.04 -15.90 -8.91
C ALA A 81 -10.48 -16.12 -9.46
N ALA A 82 -10.77 -15.61 -10.64
CA ALA A 82 -12.08 -15.75 -11.27
C ALA A 82 -12.52 -17.23 -11.47
N ASN A 83 -11.56 -18.16 -11.50
CA ASN A 83 -11.82 -19.61 -11.59
C ASN A 83 -12.01 -20.30 -10.21
N GLY A 84 -12.14 -19.53 -9.12
CA GLY A 84 -12.33 -20.05 -7.76
C GLY A 84 -11.07 -20.59 -7.09
N LYS A 85 -9.90 -20.55 -7.73
CA LYS A 85 -8.62 -20.98 -7.15
C LYS A 85 -7.94 -19.83 -6.39
N SER A 86 -7.08 -20.18 -5.44
CA SER A 86 -6.23 -19.18 -4.76
C SER A 86 -5.37 -18.43 -5.79
N ALA A 87 -5.50 -17.10 -5.84
CA ALA A 87 -4.71 -16.27 -6.70
C ALA A 87 -3.30 -16.07 -6.10
N ASN A 88 -2.28 -16.19 -6.93
CA ASN A 88 -0.90 -15.84 -6.59
C ASN A 88 -0.54 -14.49 -7.23
N ILE A 89 0.66 -13.99 -6.95
CA ILE A 89 1.16 -12.70 -7.48
C ILE A 89 1.16 -12.73 -9.01
N ASP A 90 1.63 -13.80 -9.61
CA ASP A 90 1.71 -13.94 -11.08
C ASP A 90 0.34 -13.87 -11.75
N TYR A 91 -0.70 -14.39 -11.09
CA TYR A 91 -2.07 -14.28 -11.59
C TYR A 91 -2.50 -12.81 -11.73
N PHE A 92 -2.25 -12.00 -10.71
CA PHE A 92 -2.63 -10.57 -10.74
C PHE A 92 -1.81 -9.79 -11.77
N VAL A 93 -0.51 -10.06 -11.83
CA VAL A 93 0.37 -9.41 -12.80
C VAL A 93 -0.03 -9.80 -14.23
N ALA A 94 -0.24 -11.08 -14.51
CA ALA A 94 -0.65 -11.55 -15.82
C ALA A 94 -2.03 -11.00 -16.23
N SER A 95 -2.97 -10.93 -15.29
CA SER A 95 -4.30 -10.34 -15.54
C SER A 95 -4.21 -8.86 -15.91
N ALA A 96 -3.41 -8.08 -15.16
CA ALA A 96 -3.20 -6.67 -15.43
C ALA A 96 -2.47 -6.41 -16.76
N LEU A 97 -1.51 -7.25 -17.12
CA LEU A 97 -0.82 -7.21 -18.41
C LEU A 97 -1.77 -7.55 -19.55
N GLY A 98 -2.57 -8.62 -19.40
CA GLY A 98 -3.54 -9.04 -20.41
C GLY A 98 -4.58 -7.95 -20.71
N ALA A 99 -5.04 -7.21 -19.69
CA ALA A 99 -5.96 -6.09 -19.89
C ALA A 99 -5.35 -4.95 -20.74
N LYS A 100 -4.02 -4.89 -20.85
CA LYS A 100 -3.28 -3.94 -21.68
C LYS A 100 -2.74 -4.54 -22.99
N GLY A 101 -3.12 -5.77 -23.34
CA GLY A 101 -2.59 -6.47 -24.51
C GLY A 101 -1.12 -6.89 -24.39
N LEU A 102 -0.59 -6.96 -23.16
CA LEU A 102 0.78 -7.36 -22.86
C LEU A 102 0.82 -8.77 -22.27
N ALA A 103 1.98 -9.41 -22.32
CA ALA A 103 2.23 -10.72 -21.73
C ALA A 103 3.44 -10.69 -20.80
N MET A 104 3.51 -11.68 -19.90
CA MET A 104 4.69 -11.90 -19.06
C MET A 104 5.93 -12.14 -19.93
N GLN A 105 7.04 -11.55 -19.55
CA GLN A 105 8.32 -11.82 -20.18
C GLN A 105 8.80 -13.24 -19.84
N ARG A 106 9.71 -13.76 -20.70
CA ARG A 106 10.39 -15.02 -20.41
C ARG A 106 11.23 -14.90 -19.15
N GLN A 107 11.39 -16.00 -18.43
CA GLN A 107 12.27 -16.08 -17.29
C GLN A 107 13.70 -15.64 -17.69
N ALA A 108 14.35 -14.89 -16.81
CA ALA A 108 15.74 -14.48 -17.01
C ALA A 108 16.68 -15.71 -17.09
N ASN A 109 17.83 -15.55 -17.70
CA ASN A 109 18.84 -16.62 -17.69
C ASN A 109 19.33 -16.94 -16.27
N PRO A 110 19.85 -18.14 -16.02
CA PRO A 110 20.22 -18.60 -14.69
C PRO A 110 21.20 -17.67 -13.96
N GLN A 111 22.23 -17.16 -14.64
CA GLN A 111 23.21 -16.24 -14.05
C GLN A 111 22.53 -14.93 -13.58
N SER A 112 21.64 -14.39 -14.40
CA SER A 112 20.88 -13.19 -14.04
C SER A 112 19.95 -13.43 -12.86
N LEU A 113 19.32 -14.60 -12.77
CA LEU A 113 18.47 -14.98 -11.63
C LEU A 113 19.27 -15.03 -10.33
N VAL A 114 20.41 -15.73 -10.33
CA VAL A 114 21.28 -15.82 -9.15
C VAL A 114 21.80 -14.45 -8.75
N ARG A 115 22.26 -13.64 -9.71
CA ARG A 115 22.72 -12.29 -9.41
C ARG A 115 21.64 -11.43 -8.76
N ARG A 116 20.40 -11.47 -9.27
CA ARG A 116 19.26 -10.74 -8.68
C ARG A 116 18.97 -11.24 -7.28
N LEU A 117 18.86 -12.56 -7.10
CA LEU A 117 18.58 -13.16 -5.81
C LEU A 117 19.59 -12.75 -4.74
N TRP A 118 20.89 -12.80 -5.08
CA TRP A 118 21.95 -12.41 -4.15
C TRP A 118 21.87 -10.93 -3.78
N LEU A 119 21.69 -10.06 -4.76
CA LEU A 119 21.57 -8.62 -4.53
C LEU A 119 20.32 -8.29 -3.71
N ASP A 120 19.20 -8.95 -3.99
CA ASP A 120 17.94 -8.71 -3.28
C ASP A 120 17.99 -9.18 -1.82
N LEU A 121 18.62 -10.32 -1.54
CA LEU A 121 18.65 -10.88 -0.19
C LEU A 121 19.84 -10.39 0.64
N THR A 122 20.99 -10.20 0.06
CA THR A 122 22.21 -9.85 0.82
C THR A 122 22.83 -8.51 0.48
N GLY A 123 22.37 -7.84 -0.57
CA GLY A 123 22.98 -6.62 -1.09
C GLY A 123 24.32 -6.83 -1.80
N LEU A 124 24.80 -8.08 -1.89
CA LEU A 124 26.10 -8.45 -2.46
C LEU A 124 25.93 -9.30 -3.72
N PRO A 125 26.82 -9.20 -4.71
CA PRO A 125 26.79 -10.10 -5.85
C PRO A 125 27.30 -11.51 -5.46
N PRO A 126 26.83 -12.56 -6.15
CA PRO A 126 27.41 -13.89 -6.02
C PRO A 126 28.84 -13.94 -6.58
N THR A 127 29.61 -14.94 -6.17
CA THR A 127 30.86 -15.23 -6.89
C THR A 127 30.55 -15.90 -8.23
N PRO A 128 31.48 -15.82 -9.22
CA PRO A 128 31.29 -16.48 -10.50
C PRO A 128 31.02 -17.99 -10.36
N GLU A 129 31.72 -18.67 -9.45
CA GLU A 129 31.57 -20.11 -9.22
C GLU A 129 30.17 -20.49 -8.72
N ILE A 130 29.53 -19.63 -7.92
CA ILE A 130 28.16 -19.82 -7.46
C ILE A 130 27.19 -19.67 -8.63
N ALA A 131 27.37 -18.63 -9.44
CA ALA A 131 26.53 -18.37 -10.60
C ALA A 131 26.64 -19.52 -11.63
N ASP A 132 27.85 -20.00 -11.89
CA ASP A 132 28.11 -21.09 -12.84
C ASP A 132 27.58 -22.43 -12.33
N ARG A 133 27.71 -22.71 -11.03
CA ARG A 133 27.14 -23.91 -10.41
C ARG A 133 25.62 -23.99 -10.60
N PHE A 134 24.93 -22.90 -10.34
CA PHE A 134 23.47 -22.85 -10.57
C PHE A 134 23.14 -22.94 -12.05
N ALA A 135 23.89 -22.26 -12.92
CA ALA A 135 23.66 -22.32 -14.36
C ALA A 135 23.84 -23.72 -14.94
N GLY A 136 24.68 -24.54 -14.33
CA GLY A 136 24.88 -25.95 -14.70
C GLY A 136 23.69 -26.87 -14.37
N ASN A 137 22.84 -26.49 -13.38
CA ASN A 137 21.63 -27.26 -12.99
C ASN A 137 20.54 -26.33 -12.45
N PRO A 138 19.89 -25.50 -13.30
CA PRO A 138 18.93 -24.49 -12.90
C PRO A 138 17.55 -25.05 -12.66
N THR A 139 17.38 -25.85 -11.61
CA THR A 139 16.10 -26.42 -11.20
C THR A 139 15.40 -25.54 -10.17
N PRO A 140 14.04 -25.60 -10.06
CA PRO A 140 13.30 -24.93 -9.00
C PRO A 140 13.81 -25.30 -7.60
N ALA A 141 14.07 -26.58 -7.34
CA ALA A 141 14.61 -27.02 -6.07
C ALA A 141 16.00 -26.44 -5.75
N ALA A 142 16.89 -26.33 -6.73
CA ALA A 142 18.18 -25.69 -6.56
C ALA A 142 18.05 -24.19 -6.28
N TYR A 143 17.04 -23.53 -6.85
CA TYR A 143 16.75 -22.13 -6.58
C TYR A 143 16.21 -21.93 -5.14
N GLU A 144 15.26 -22.75 -4.71
CA GLU A 144 14.71 -22.73 -3.34
C GLU A 144 15.80 -23.00 -2.29
N ALA A 145 16.65 -24.00 -2.51
CA ALA A 145 17.78 -24.28 -1.62
C ALA A 145 18.75 -23.09 -1.51
N MET A 146 18.98 -22.37 -2.60
CA MET A 146 19.80 -21.16 -2.59
C MET A 146 19.12 -20.01 -1.83
N VAL A 147 17.82 -19.87 -1.95
CA VAL A 147 17.05 -18.88 -1.17
C VAL A 147 17.21 -19.17 0.32
N ASP A 148 17.00 -20.41 0.75
CA ASP A 148 17.12 -20.84 2.15
C ASP A 148 18.54 -20.63 2.69
N GLU A 149 19.55 -20.94 1.86
CA GLU A 149 20.95 -20.67 2.22
C GLU A 149 21.17 -19.17 2.46
N LEU A 150 20.69 -18.31 1.56
CA LEU A 150 20.89 -16.86 1.67
C LEU A 150 20.15 -16.24 2.84
N LEU A 151 18.94 -16.71 3.14
CA LEU A 151 18.16 -16.27 4.30
C LEU A 151 18.85 -16.61 5.62
N SER A 152 19.67 -17.65 5.64
CA SER A 152 20.43 -18.06 6.85
C SER A 152 21.76 -17.30 7.05
N LYS A 153 22.19 -16.50 6.06
CA LYS A 153 23.44 -15.78 6.15
C LYS A 153 23.33 -14.49 6.97
N PRO A 154 24.38 -14.12 7.74
CA PRO A 154 24.44 -12.83 8.44
C PRO A 154 24.19 -11.63 7.52
N GLN A 155 24.66 -11.68 6.27
CA GLN A 155 24.49 -10.62 5.29
C GLN A 155 23.04 -10.32 4.94
N PHE A 156 22.14 -11.30 5.08
CA PHE A 156 20.70 -11.07 4.96
C PHE A 156 20.22 -10.12 6.06
N GLY A 157 20.59 -10.40 7.32
CA GLY A 157 20.26 -9.52 8.44
C GLY A 157 20.84 -8.11 8.28
N GLU A 158 22.12 -8.00 7.94
CA GLU A 158 22.80 -6.71 7.72
C GLU A 158 22.14 -5.89 6.60
N HIS A 159 21.76 -6.53 5.52
CA HIS A 159 21.12 -5.87 4.38
C HIS A 159 19.73 -5.34 4.73
N TRP A 160 18.92 -6.16 5.38
CA TRP A 160 17.53 -5.82 5.69
C TRP A 160 17.37 -4.97 6.96
N ALA A 161 18.29 -5.06 7.91
CA ALA A 161 18.35 -4.18 9.08
C ALA A 161 18.41 -2.71 8.69
N ARG A 162 19.04 -2.37 7.58
CA ARG A 162 19.11 -0.99 7.08
C ARG A 162 17.72 -0.40 6.81
N MET A 163 16.80 -1.16 6.20
CA MET A 163 15.43 -0.70 5.96
C MET A 163 14.67 -0.51 7.27
N TRP A 164 14.88 -1.40 8.23
CA TRP A 164 14.30 -1.28 9.57
C TRP A 164 14.82 -0.05 10.30
N LEU A 165 16.11 0.18 10.24
CA LEU A 165 16.76 1.34 10.87
C LEU A 165 16.28 2.67 10.27
N ASP A 166 15.99 2.71 8.96
CA ASP A 166 15.36 3.87 8.31
C ASP A 166 13.95 4.14 8.86
N LEU A 167 13.13 3.12 9.03
CA LEU A 167 11.80 3.26 9.65
C LEU A 167 11.90 3.72 11.11
N ALA A 168 12.88 3.23 11.85
CA ALA A 168 13.16 3.64 13.22
C ALA A 168 13.83 5.03 13.34
N ARG A 169 14.12 5.69 12.22
CA ARG A 169 14.84 6.96 12.19
C ARG A 169 16.19 6.89 12.91
N TYR A 170 16.90 5.77 12.74
CA TYR A 170 18.20 5.55 13.34
C TYR A 170 19.27 6.47 12.74
N ALA A 171 20.13 7.02 13.58
CA ALA A 171 21.35 7.69 13.16
C ALA A 171 22.39 7.60 14.27
N ASP A 172 23.68 7.45 13.93
CA ASP A 172 24.79 7.43 14.89
C ASP A 172 25.08 8.82 15.49
N THR A 173 24.60 9.88 14.82
CA THR A 173 24.79 11.27 15.21
C THR A 173 23.45 12.01 15.24
N LYS A 174 23.47 13.26 15.73
CA LYS A 174 22.25 14.10 15.76
C LYS A 174 21.99 14.82 14.44
N GLY A 175 22.99 14.89 13.57
CA GLY A 175 22.94 15.61 12.31
C GLY A 175 22.92 17.13 12.46
N TYR A 176 22.94 17.83 11.33
CA TYR A 176 22.83 19.28 11.23
C TYR A 176 23.99 20.05 11.91
N GLU A 177 23.79 21.31 12.34
CA GLU A 177 24.86 22.24 12.76
C GLU A 177 25.76 21.76 13.92
N LYS A 178 25.21 20.96 14.82
CA LYS A 178 25.92 20.40 15.97
C LYS A 178 25.93 18.90 15.97
N ASP A 179 26.48 18.33 14.93
CA ASP A 179 26.49 16.88 14.67
C ASP A 179 27.22 16.10 15.80
N ARG A 180 26.58 16.01 16.96
CA ARG A 180 27.08 15.28 18.11
C ARG A 180 26.72 13.81 18.01
N GLY A 181 27.65 12.94 18.39
CA GLY A 181 27.43 11.52 18.54
C GLY A 181 26.24 11.18 19.46
N ARG A 182 25.60 10.06 19.18
CA ARG A 182 24.53 9.47 20.00
C ARG A 182 24.97 8.09 20.49
N THR A 183 24.50 7.68 21.66
CA THR A 183 24.78 6.35 22.23
C THR A 183 23.61 5.39 21.98
N VAL A 184 23.18 5.29 20.70
CA VAL A 184 22.05 4.42 20.29
C VAL A 184 22.51 3.23 19.47
N TRP A 185 23.83 3.06 19.28
CA TRP A 185 24.41 1.94 18.53
C TRP A 185 23.99 0.56 19.05
N PRO A 186 23.71 0.32 20.35
CA PRO A 186 23.24 -0.98 20.81
C PRO A 186 21.93 -1.42 20.16
N TYR A 187 21.07 -0.47 19.76
CA TYR A 187 19.85 -0.77 19.03
C TYR A 187 20.15 -1.32 17.63
N ARG A 188 21.10 -0.69 16.91
CA ARG A 188 21.55 -1.19 15.60
C ARG A 188 22.12 -2.59 15.71
N ASP A 189 22.92 -2.85 16.71
CA ASP A 189 23.59 -4.15 16.90
C ASP A 189 22.61 -5.25 17.34
N TRP A 190 21.49 -4.85 17.94
CA TRP A 190 20.40 -5.78 18.30
C TRP A 190 19.49 -6.12 17.11
N VAL A 191 19.20 -5.16 16.22
CA VAL A 191 18.39 -5.37 15.02
C VAL A 191 19.07 -6.32 14.04
#